data_60853380595ead6117fe090cd3853ba1
#
_entry.id   60853380595ead6117fe090cd3853ba1
#
_cell.length_a   1.000
_cell.length_b   1.000
_cell.length_c   1.000
_cell.angle_alpha   90.00
_cell.angle_beta   90.00
_cell.angle_gamma   90.00
#
_symmetry.space_group_name_H-M   'P 1'
#
loop_
_entity.id
_entity.type
_entity.pdbx_description
1 polymer ?
#
loop_
_entity_poly.entity_id
_entity_poly.type
_entity_poly.pdbx_seq_one_letter_code
_entity_poly.pdbx_strand_id
1 'polypeptide(L)'
;MKHYKWAKIICLLIAIGLTKACDYDLSFSPAQTQDIRFSSDTVYLDTIFTSIGSSTYNLRIYNQADHNIKIGSIRLDQGSDSQFRLNVDGMHGQDFNDIEVLANDSIYVFIETTVDIKDYAANAPEFLYNDQLLVDEQTVELITLVKDAIFLYPKREDGFKEMIPLGTDEEGNAFGIEGFYLEDNELIFTNERPYVIYGYAGVPSEKTVRFEAGARIHFHDNSGLIAAESSSVHVLGEQSADAEMQEGEVIFEGDRLEPFFENIPGQWGAIWLTAGSTNHIFRHATIKNASVGILMDYNDETENPTLVLEQTQIHNSSAVGLWAKTGHVRAVNSIFGNAGNASFFGNIGGSYEFTHCTFANYWNRSFRSTPAVILNDYVPISETEDFVMPLEKAVFANCIIDGNQTVEFGVEQKGDQELSFSLDHTALRFSTADETIYENPYYDFSSSTLYPKLILNKQTAFHQPSTNDFRISQESEVIGLGKSTHAASVPVDLNGVDRTNLPDLGAFQHLIFEKED
;
A
#
# COMPACT_ATOMS: atom_id res chain seq x y z
N MET A 1 -61.89 -34.97 43.74
CA MET A 1 -62.07 -34.94 42.27
C MET A 1 -62.61 -33.60 41.71
N LYS A 2 -63.37 -32.80 42.49
CA LYS A 2 -63.93 -31.51 42.00
C LYS A 2 -62.85 -30.40 41.80
N HIS A 3 -61.84 -30.32 42.64
CA HIS A 3 -60.77 -29.24 42.55
C HIS A 3 -59.88 -29.40 41.35
N TYR A 4 -59.59 -30.57 40.81
CA TYR A 4 -58.79 -30.83 39.66
C TYR A 4 -59.38 -30.36 38.31
N LYS A 5 -60.73 -30.33 38.25
CA LYS A 5 -61.46 -29.82 37.07
C LYS A 5 -61.37 -28.28 36.99
N TRP A 6 -61.46 -27.60 38.13
CA TRP A 6 -61.33 -26.13 38.18
C TRP A 6 -59.92 -25.64 37.86
N ALA A 7 -58.86 -26.34 38.33
CA ALA A 7 -57.47 -26.03 37.98
C ALA A 7 -57.23 -26.16 36.50
N LYS A 8 -57.75 -27.15 35.81
CA LYS A 8 -57.64 -27.28 34.34
C LYS A 8 -58.35 -26.17 33.56
N ILE A 9 -59.52 -25.74 34.06
CA ILE A 9 -60.30 -24.64 33.46
C ILE A 9 -59.56 -23.31 33.65
N ILE A 10 -58.91 -23.06 34.79
CA ILE A 10 -58.13 -21.87 35.07
C ILE A 10 -56.86 -21.86 34.20
N CYS A 11 -56.13 -22.99 34.06
CA CYS A 11 -54.98 -23.09 33.15
C CYS A 11 -55.38 -22.89 31.69
N LEU A 12 -56.55 -23.39 31.26
CA LEU A 12 -57.03 -23.19 29.90
C LEU A 12 -57.42 -21.72 29.64
N LEU A 13 -58.02 -21.03 30.61
CA LEU A 13 -58.34 -19.60 30.51
C LEU A 13 -57.07 -18.71 30.51
N ILE A 14 -56.05 -19.09 31.29
CA ILE A 14 -54.73 -18.40 31.27
C ILE A 14 -54.02 -18.64 29.91
N ALA A 15 -54.06 -19.86 29.36
CA ALA A 15 -53.50 -20.17 28.04
C ALA A 15 -54.20 -19.40 26.91
N ILE A 16 -55.54 -19.26 26.98
CA ILE A 16 -56.32 -18.47 26.01
C ILE A 16 -56.05 -16.95 26.18
N GLY A 17 -55.78 -16.48 27.41
CA GLY A 17 -55.39 -15.09 27.67
C GLY A 17 -53.99 -14.74 27.12
N LEU A 18 -53.09 -15.73 27.07
CA LEU A 18 -51.73 -15.54 26.54
C LEU A 18 -51.64 -15.54 25.00
N THR A 19 -52.69 -16.04 24.30
CA THR A 19 -52.68 -16.02 22.81
C THR A 19 -53.17 -14.71 22.19
N LYS A 20 -53.59 -13.73 23.00
CA LYS A 20 -53.95 -12.39 22.50
C LYS A 20 -52.82 -11.34 22.59
N ALA A 21 -51.59 -11.76 22.86
CA ALA A 21 -50.50 -10.83 23.17
C ALA A 21 -49.56 -10.58 21.99
N CYS A 22 -50.01 -10.53 20.76
CA CYS A 22 -49.22 -10.04 19.61
C CYS A 22 -50.08 -9.78 18.36
N ASP A 23 -51.15 -8.97 18.47
CA ASP A 23 -51.61 -8.20 17.32
C ASP A 23 -51.08 -6.74 17.53
N TYR A 24 -49.80 -6.52 17.24
CA TYR A 24 -49.29 -5.17 17.03
C TYR A 24 -49.75 -4.78 15.62
N ASP A 25 -50.88 -4.11 15.56
CA ASP A 25 -51.33 -3.44 14.34
C ASP A 25 -50.35 -2.27 14.12
N LEU A 26 -49.28 -2.50 13.32
CA LEU A 26 -48.31 -1.50 12.96
C LEU A 26 -48.97 -0.49 12.02
N SER A 27 -49.56 0.56 12.59
CA SER A 27 -50.08 1.67 11.80
C SER A 27 -48.90 2.61 11.43
N PHE A 28 -48.82 2.98 10.17
CA PHE A 28 -47.86 3.93 9.65
C PHE A 28 -48.59 5.18 9.16
N SER A 29 -48.08 6.36 9.51
CA SER A 29 -48.58 7.65 9.01
C SER A 29 -47.61 8.20 7.95
N PRO A 30 -48.11 9.02 7.00
CA PRO A 30 -47.20 9.71 6.06
C PRO A 30 -46.14 10.52 6.82
N ALA A 31 -44.88 10.42 6.39
CA ALA A 31 -43.79 11.16 6.99
C ALA A 31 -43.99 12.68 6.78
N GLN A 32 -43.64 13.47 7.81
CA GLN A 32 -43.56 14.91 7.69
C GLN A 32 -42.07 15.31 7.61
N THR A 33 -41.73 16.44 6.98
CA THR A 33 -40.36 16.91 6.82
C THR A 33 -39.57 16.94 8.13
N GLN A 34 -40.21 17.32 9.25
CA GLN A 34 -39.58 17.36 10.58
C GLN A 34 -39.35 15.99 11.21
N ASP A 35 -39.99 14.94 10.71
CA ASP A 35 -39.87 13.57 11.24
C ASP A 35 -38.60 12.90 10.70
N ILE A 36 -38.09 13.40 9.57
CA ILE A 36 -36.96 12.83 8.85
C ILE A 36 -35.69 13.63 9.14
N ARG A 37 -34.61 12.91 9.47
CA ARG A 37 -33.26 13.44 9.58
C ARG A 37 -32.29 12.53 8.84
N PHE A 38 -31.30 13.11 8.18
CA PHE A 38 -30.19 12.41 7.54
C PHE A 38 -28.96 12.36 8.43
N SER A 39 -28.12 11.33 8.25
CA SER A 39 -26.78 11.29 8.85
C SER A 39 -25.82 12.32 8.26
N SER A 40 -26.07 12.74 7.02
CA SER A 40 -25.33 13.79 6.30
C SER A 40 -26.25 14.43 5.27
N ASP A 41 -26.01 15.69 4.93
CA ASP A 41 -26.67 16.44 3.84
C ASP A 41 -25.99 16.21 2.47
N THR A 42 -24.80 15.61 2.50
CA THR A 42 -23.99 15.28 1.32
C THR A 42 -23.33 13.91 1.52
N VAL A 43 -23.37 13.06 0.49
CA VAL A 43 -22.60 11.82 0.42
C VAL A 43 -21.55 11.99 -0.67
N TYR A 44 -20.30 12.10 -0.25
CA TYR A 44 -19.16 12.12 -1.15
C TYR A 44 -18.62 10.69 -1.32
N LEU A 45 -18.71 10.15 -2.54
CA LEU A 45 -18.29 8.80 -2.88
C LEU A 45 -16.80 8.72 -3.25
N ASP A 46 -16.01 9.65 -2.72
CA ASP A 46 -14.58 9.81 -2.99
C ASP A 46 -14.24 9.92 -4.48
N THR A 47 -12.99 9.62 -4.81
CA THR A 47 -12.49 9.64 -6.18
C THR A 47 -12.49 8.22 -6.75
N ILE A 48 -12.93 8.08 -8.01
CA ILE A 48 -12.90 6.80 -8.74
C ILE A 48 -12.19 6.99 -10.09
N PHE A 49 -11.66 5.91 -10.63
CA PHE A 49 -11.27 5.89 -12.03
C PHE A 49 -12.50 5.70 -12.93
N THR A 50 -12.44 6.30 -14.14
CA THR A 50 -13.46 6.12 -15.16
C THR A 50 -13.79 4.65 -15.40
N SER A 51 -15.07 4.33 -15.53
CA SER A 51 -15.58 2.97 -15.75
C SER A 51 -15.31 1.95 -14.62
N ILE A 52 -14.76 2.40 -13.47
CA ILE A 52 -14.58 1.59 -12.26
C ILE A 52 -15.68 1.92 -11.26
N GLY A 53 -16.22 0.89 -10.61
CA GLY A 53 -17.22 1.06 -9.55
C GLY A 53 -16.63 1.66 -8.27
N SER A 54 -17.37 2.58 -7.64
CA SER A 54 -17.01 3.09 -6.32
C SER A 54 -17.11 2.01 -5.24
N SER A 55 -16.54 2.29 -4.07
CA SER A 55 -16.96 1.62 -2.84
C SER A 55 -18.43 1.87 -2.54
N THR A 56 -19.02 1.02 -1.69
CA THR A 56 -20.38 1.22 -1.19
C THR A 56 -20.38 2.21 -0.04
N TYR A 57 -21.05 3.33 -0.22
CA TYR A 57 -21.27 4.33 0.83
C TYR A 57 -22.65 4.18 1.44
N ASN A 58 -22.83 4.68 2.65
CA ASN A 58 -24.11 4.60 3.32
C ASN A 58 -24.60 5.95 3.83
N LEU A 59 -25.88 6.19 3.68
CA LEU A 59 -26.64 7.25 4.29
C LEU A 59 -27.66 6.64 5.23
N ARG A 60 -27.83 7.19 6.43
CA ARG A 60 -28.94 6.83 7.33
C ARG A 60 -30.05 7.85 7.24
N ILE A 61 -31.27 7.35 7.14
CA ILE A 61 -32.51 8.11 7.25
C ILE A 61 -33.15 7.75 8.59
N TYR A 62 -33.20 8.72 9.50
CA TYR A 62 -33.74 8.55 10.85
C TYR A 62 -35.19 9.01 10.89
N ASN A 63 -36.08 8.21 11.51
CA ASN A 63 -37.37 8.66 11.99
C ASN A 63 -37.19 9.23 13.40
N GLN A 64 -37.33 10.54 13.56
CA GLN A 64 -37.25 11.23 14.86
C GLN A 64 -38.60 11.34 15.58
N ALA A 65 -39.68 10.91 14.93
CA ALA A 65 -41.00 10.91 15.53
C ALA A 65 -41.18 9.73 16.54
N ASP A 66 -42.10 9.91 17.46
CA ASP A 66 -42.50 8.89 18.44
C ASP A 66 -43.52 7.87 17.90
N HIS A 67 -43.80 7.94 16.59
CA HIS A 67 -44.70 7.05 15.86
C HIS A 67 -44.06 6.53 14.58
N ASN A 68 -44.60 5.43 14.03
CA ASN A 68 -44.11 4.85 12.79
C ASN A 68 -44.50 5.72 11.62
N ILE A 69 -43.55 5.95 10.71
CA ILE A 69 -43.77 6.79 9.51
C ILE A 69 -43.60 5.96 8.23
N LYS A 70 -44.21 6.46 7.18
CA LYS A 70 -44.06 5.97 5.81
C LYS A 70 -43.51 7.11 4.94
N ILE A 71 -42.30 6.94 4.42
CA ILE A 71 -41.69 7.86 3.45
C ILE A 71 -42.35 7.58 2.09
N GLY A 72 -42.95 8.60 1.48
CA GLY A 72 -43.71 8.47 0.26
C GLY A 72 -42.84 8.09 -0.94
N SER A 73 -41.68 8.70 -1.06
CA SER A 73 -40.74 8.42 -2.15
C SER A 73 -39.28 8.59 -1.75
N ILE A 74 -38.42 7.70 -2.23
CA ILE A 74 -36.96 7.85 -2.22
C ILE A 74 -36.47 7.59 -3.64
N ARG A 75 -35.87 8.60 -4.31
CA ARG A 75 -35.46 8.45 -5.71
C ARG A 75 -34.27 9.34 -6.06
N LEU A 76 -33.59 9.02 -7.16
CA LEU A 76 -32.58 9.88 -7.77
C LEU A 76 -33.26 10.97 -8.62
N ASP A 77 -32.73 12.21 -8.61
CA ASP A 77 -33.30 13.31 -9.37
C ASP A 77 -33.18 13.10 -10.89
N GLN A 78 -32.02 12.58 -11.35
CA GLN A 78 -31.81 12.21 -12.75
C GLN A 78 -32.56 10.90 -13.15
N GLY A 79 -33.18 10.21 -12.22
CA GLY A 79 -33.94 8.97 -12.47
C GLY A 79 -33.09 7.89 -13.13
N SER A 80 -33.58 7.35 -14.26
CA SER A 80 -32.89 6.28 -14.99
C SER A 80 -31.58 6.70 -15.66
N ASP A 81 -31.32 7.99 -15.81
CA ASP A 81 -30.09 8.52 -16.42
C ASP A 81 -28.96 8.67 -15.40
N SER A 82 -29.29 8.54 -14.10
CA SER A 82 -28.30 8.57 -13.03
C SER A 82 -27.35 7.37 -13.09
N GLN A 83 -26.06 7.65 -12.90
CA GLN A 83 -25.04 6.61 -12.74
C GLN A 83 -24.94 6.10 -11.30
N PHE A 84 -25.64 6.72 -10.35
CA PHE A 84 -25.76 6.20 -9.01
C PHE A 84 -26.72 5.02 -8.96
N ARG A 85 -26.42 4.07 -8.10
CA ARG A 85 -27.24 2.90 -7.76
C ARG A 85 -27.53 2.92 -6.29
N LEU A 86 -28.78 2.64 -5.95
CA LEU A 86 -29.24 2.64 -4.57
C LEU A 86 -29.64 1.23 -4.12
N ASN A 87 -29.44 0.98 -2.84
CA ASN A 87 -30.10 -0.12 -2.12
C ASN A 87 -30.73 0.48 -0.85
N VAL A 88 -32.04 0.55 -0.81
CA VAL A 88 -32.81 1.13 0.30
C VAL A 88 -33.41 -0.01 1.09
N ASP A 89 -32.99 -0.17 2.35
CA ASP A 89 -33.47 -1.21 3.26
C ASP A 89 -33.47 -2.62 2.64
N GLY A 90 -32.42 -2.96 1.90
CA GLY A 90 -32.24 -4.24 1.22
C GLY A 90 -32.87 -4.34 -0.17
N MET A 91 -33.56 -3.32 -0.64
CA MET A 91 -34.16 -3.28 -1.97
C MET A 91 -33.25 -2.53 -2.94
N HIS A 92 -32.91 -3.13 -4.08
CA HIS A 92 -32.13 -2.49 -5.15
C HIS A 92 -33.07 -1.73 -6.09
N GLY A 93 -32.65 -0.52 -6.49
CA GLY A 93 -33.42 0.31 -7.45
C GLY A 93 -32.92 1.73 -7.54
N GLN A 94 -33.71 2.58 -8.20
CA GLN A 94 -33.48 4.03 -8.31
C GLN A 94 -34.71 4.86 -7.90
N ASP A 95 -35.86 4.18 -7.67
CA ASP A 95 -37.14 4.75 -7.23
C ASP A 95 -37.82 3.76 -6.29
N PHE A 96 -38.13 4.22 -5.09
CA PHE A 96 -38.74 3.45 -4.01
C PHE A 96 -39.93 4.22 -3.46
N ASN A 97 -41.02 3.53 -3.23
CA ASN A 97 -42.23 4.13 -2.72
C ASN A 97 -42.68 3.44 -1.44
N ASP A 98 -43.37 4.18 -0.58
CA ASP A 98 -44.01 3.66 0.63
C ASP A 98 -43.03 2.97 1.62
N ILE A 99 -41.86 3.55 1.86
CA ILE A 99 -40.84 2.98 2.75
C ILE A 99 -41.22 3.19 4.21
N GLU A 100 -41.34 2.09 4.94
CA GLU A 100 -41.78 2.06 6.35
C GLU A 100 -40.59 2.19 7.29
N VAL A 101 -40.66 3.14 8.26
CA VAL A 101 -39.64 3.34 9.30
C VAL A 101 -40.30 3.39 10.67
N LEU A 102 -39.88 2.53 11.58
CA LEU A 102 -40.43 2.47 12.93
C LEU A 102 -40.11 3.73 13.75
N ALA A 103 -40.88 3.98 14.79
CA ALA A 103 -40.67 5.10 15.70
C ALA A 103 -39.26 5.10 16.32
N ASN A 104 -38.58 6.24 16.27
CA ASN A 104 -37.21 6.40 16.79
C ASN A 104 -36.17 5.41 16.18
N ASP A 105 -36.41 4.89 14.99
CA ASP A 105 -35.55 3.96 14.28
C ASP A 105 -34.95 4.61 13.01
N SER A 106 -34.16 3.88 12.24
CA SER A 106 -33.54 4.35 11.02
C SER A 106 -33.40 3.25 9.97
N ILE A 107 -33.36 3.64 8.71
CA ILE A 107 -33.03 2.77 7.59
C ILE A 107 -31.70 3.19 6.96
N TYR A 108 -31.07 2.24 6.28
CA TYR A 108 -29.87 2.48 5.50
C TYR A 108 -30.20 2.64 4.01
N VAL A 109 -29.57 3.61 3.40
CA VAL A 109 -29.47 3.74 1.94
C VAL A 109 -28.01 3.50 1.59
N PHE A 110 -27.72 2.41 0.89
CA PHE A 110 -26.40 2.12 0.34
C PHE A 110 -26.32 2.70 -1.07
N ILE A 111 -25.21 3.35 -1.38
CA ILE A 111 -25.02 4.15 -2.57
C ILE A 111 -23.71 3.74 -3.23
N GLU A 112 -23.75 3.45 -4.53
CA GLU A 112 -22.61 3.14 -5.38
C GLU A 112 -22.73 3.89 -6.70
N THR A 113 -21.61 4.06 -7.42
CA THR A 113 -21.63 4.64 -8.76
C THR A 113 -20.59 3.98 -9.66
N THR A 114 -20.80 4.08 -10.97
CA THR A 114 -19.82 3.78 -12.01
C THR A 114 -20.05 4.78 -13.12
N VAL A 115 -19.06 5.60 -13.44
CA VAL A 115 -19.19 6.69 -14.42
C VAL A 115 -18.14 6.51 -15.50
N ASP A 116 -18.54 6.57 -16.78
CA ASP A 116 -17.60 6.74 -17.89
C ASP A 116 -17.43 8.24 -18.17
N ILE A 117 -16.22 8.76 -17.94
CA ILE A 117 -15.92 10.19 -18.13
C ILE A 117 -16.19 10.66 -19.57
N LYS A 118 -16.09 9.75 -20.56
CA LYS A 118 -16.30 10.07 -21.97
C LYS A 118 -17.73 10.50 -22.28
N ASP A 119 -18.69 10.03 -21.48
CA ASP A 119 -20.11 10.39 -21.65
C ASP A 119 -20.40 11.83 -21.17
N TYR A 120 -19.51 12.41 -20.34
CA TYR A 120 -19.73 13.72 -19.72
C TYR A 120 -18.65 14.75 -20.10
N ALA A 121 -17.39 14.35 -20.16
CA ALA A 121 -16.24 15.24 -20.33
C ALA A 121 -15.08 14.55 -21.09
N ALA A 122 -15.31 14.12 -22.32
CA ALA A 122 -14.45 13.22 -23.11
C ALA A 122 -12.96 13.62 -23.25
N ASN A 123 -12.59 14.88 -22.97
CA ASN A 123 -11.20 15.37 -23.06
C ASN A 123 -10.68 15.97 -21.74
N ALA A 124 -11.43 15.82 -20.65
CA ALA A 124 -11.00 16.30 -19.34
C ALA A 124 -10.22 15.20 -18.62
N PRO A 125 -9.16 15.53 -17.84
CA PRO A 125 -8.46 14.55 -17.02
C PRO A 125 -9.29 14.09 -15.84
N GLU A 126 -10.28 14.90 -15.42
CA GLU A 126 -11.18 14.61 -14.31
C GLU A 126 -12.53 15.32 -14.50
N PHE A 127 -13.57 14.78 -13.88
CA PHE A 127 -14.93 15.28 -13.95
C PHE A 127 -15.65 15.05 -12.62
N LEU A 128 -16.26 16.10 -12.06
CA LEU A 128 -17.11 15.99 -10.87
C LEU A 128 -18.53 15.58 -11.29
N TYR A 129 -18.87 14.31 -11.05
CA TYR A 129 -20.20 13.80 -11.28
C TYR A 129 -21.07 13.96 -10.05
N ASN A 130 -22.28 14.48 -10.20
CA ASN A 130 -23.22 14.70 -9.11
C ASN A 130 -24.66 14.38 -9.51
N ASP A 131 -25.47 14.02 -8.52
CA ASP A 131 -26.92 13.85 -8.57
C ASP A 131 -27.50 14.17 -7.18
N GLN A 132 -28.81 14.17 -7.06
CA GLN A 132 -29.52 14.36 -5.77
C GLN A 132 -30.35 13.12 -5.45
N LEU A 133 -30.24 12.70 -4.19
CA LEU A 133 -31.20 11.77 -3.60
C LEU A 133 -32.38 12.58 -3.03
N LEU A 134 -33.53 12.40 -3.65
CA LEU A 134 -34.79 13.01 -3.21
C LEU A 134 -35.52 12.09 -2.24
N VAL A 135 -35.83 12.55 -1.06
CA VAL A 135 -36.60 11.85 -0.03
C VAL A 135 -37.81 12.72 0.31
N ASP A 136 -38.96 12.40 -0.28
CA ASP A 136 -40.14 13.26 -0.29
C ASP A 136 -39.77 14.69 -0.77
N GLU A 137 -39.83 15.69 0.14
CA GLU A 137 -39.52 17.11 -0.17
C GLU A 137 -38.07 17.51 0.20
N GLN A 138 -37.27 16.58 0.73
CA GLN A 138 -35.89 16.82 1.16
C GLN A 138 -34.89 16.26 0.16
N THR A 139 -33.67 16.84 0.15
CA THR A 139 -32.61 16.44 -0.78
C THR A 139 -31.32 16.15 -0.03
N VAL A 140 -30.56 15.16 -0.53
CA VAL A 140 -29.17 14.87 -0.14
C VAL A 140 -28.32 14.88 -1.39
N GLU A 141 -27.22 15.64 -1.39
CA GLU A 141 -26.28 15.70 -2.51
C GLU A 141 -25.46 14.42 -2.61
N LEU A 142 -25.34 13.88 -3.82
CA LEU A 142 -24.47 12.75 -4.14
C LEU A 142 -23.36 13.23 -5.08
N ILE A 143 -22.10 13.02 -4.70
CA ILE A 143 -20.95 13.59 -5.43
C ILE A 143 -19.85 12.53 -5.52
N THR A 144 -19.20 12.43 -6.67
CA THR A 144 -17.97 11.67 -6.88
C THR A 144 -17.05 12.39 -7.86
N LEU A 145 -15.73 12.33 -7.63
CA LEU A 145 -14.74 12.79 -8.58
C LEU A 145 -14.31 11.61 -9.47
N VAL A 146 -14.42 11.76 -10.78
CA VAL A 146 -14.04 10.74 -11.76
C VAL A 146 -12.75 11.16 -12.45
N LYS A 147 -11.72 10.32 -12.39
CA LYS A 147 -10.42 10.54 -13.08
C LYS A 147 -10.33 9.69 -14.34
N ASP A 148 -9.89 10.28 -15.43
CA ASP A 148 -9.52 9.52 -16.63
C ASP A 148 -8.25 8.70 -16.39
N ALA A 149 -8.12 7.54 -17.04
CA ALA A 149 -6.98 6.67 -16.92
C ALA A 149 -6.74 5.85 -18.20
N ILE A 150 -5.50 5.37 -18.36
CA ILE A 150 -5.14 4.37 -19.36
C ILE A 150 -5.16 3.00 -18.68
N PHE A 151 -6.02 2.09 -19.19
CA PHE A 151 -6.15 0.75 -18.65
C PHE A 151 -5.32 -0.25 -19.44
N LEU A 152 -4.47 -1.01 -18.75
CA LEU A 152 -3.68 -2.11 -19.29
C LEU A 152 -4.12 -3.41 -18.62
N TYR A 153 -4.45 -4.44 -19.38
CA TYR A 153 -5.00 -5.69 -18.85
C TYR A 153 -4.75 -6.89 -19.76
N PRO A 154 -4.70 -8.11 -19.18
CA PRO A 154 -4.54 -9.35 -19.93
C PRO A 154 -5.71 -9.58 -20.89
N LYS A 155 -5.41 -9.97 -22.12
CA LYS A 155 -6.44 -10.37 -23.10
C LYS A 155 -7.15 -11.65 -22.63
N ARG A 156 -8.35 -11.86 -23.12
CA ARG A 156 -9.09 -13.12 -22.91
C ARG A 156 -9.28 -13.82 -24.24
N GLU A 157 -8.81 -15.07 -24.29
CA GLU A 157 -9.03 -15.97 -25.44
C GLU A 157 -9.72 -17.24 -24.93
N ASP A 158 -10.81 -17.63 -25.58
CA ASP A 158 -11.62 -18.81 -25.24
C ASP A 158 -12.04 -18.90 -23.75
N GLY A 159 -12.22 -17.76 -23.10
CA GLY A 159 -12.61 -17.67 -21.69
C GLY A 159 -11.45 -17.69 -20.68
N PHE A 160 -10.23 -17.95 -21.13
CA PHE A 160 -9.01 -17.92 -20.31
C PHE A 160 -8.33 -16.56 -20.40
N LYS A 161 -7.81 -16.07 -19.26
CA LYS A 161 -6.96 -14.87 -19.23
C LYS A 161 -5.56 -15.22 -19.72
N GLU A 162 -4.93 -14.24 -20.37
CA GLU A 162 -3.53 -14.30 -20.76
C GLU A 162 -2.63 -14.50 -19.53
N MET A 163 -1.59 -15.30 -19.68
CA MET A 163 -0.65 -15.66 -18.62
C MET A 163 0.79 -15.44 -19.08
N ILE A 164 1.62 -14.87 -18.20
CA ILE A 164 3.07 -14.86 -18.40
C ILE A 164 3.64 -16.19 -17.86
N PRO A 165 4.30 -16.99 -18.70
CA PRO A 165 4.89 -18.26 -18.25
C PRO A 165 6.07 -18.00 -17.32
N LEU A 166 6.13 -18.71 -16.19
CA LEU A 166 7.21 -18.66 -15.21
C LEU A 166 8.10 -19.92 -15.24
N GLY A 167 7.63 -20.99 -15.85
CA GLY A 167 8.37 -22.24 -15.94
C GLY A 167 7.47 -23.47 -16.12
N THR A 168 8.06 -24.61 -15.85
CA THR A 168 7.36 -25.93 -15.80
C THR A 168 7.62 -26.58 -14.47
N ASP A 169 6.61 -27.26 -13.92
CA ASP A 169 6.75 -28.09 -12.73
C ASP A 169 7.54 -29.40 -13.01
N GLU A 170 7.78 -30.22 -11.98
CA GLU A 170 8.49 -31.48 -12.11
C GLU A 170 7.76 -32.49 -13.01
N GLU A 171 6.44 -32.32 -13.21
CA GLU A 171 5.61 -33.16 -14.10
C GLU A 171 5.60 -32.62 -15.53
N GLY A 172 6.23 -31.46 -15.81
CA GLY A 172 6.30 -30.83 -17.12
C GLY A 172 5.09 -29.97 -17.47
N ASN A 173 4.19 -29.67 -16.49
CA ASN A 173 3.09 -28.75 -16.71
C ASN A 173 3.59 -27.30 -16.62
N ALA A 174 3.23 -26.47 -17.60
CA ALA A 174 3.55 -25.06 -17.56
C ALA A 174 2.77 -24.36 -16.43
N PHE A 175 3.44 -23.53 -15.65
CA PHE A 175 2.81 -22.62 -14.70
C PHE A 175 3.19 -21.18 -15.02
N GLY A 176 2.35 -20.24 -14.63
CA GLY A 176 2.56 -18.82 -14.90
C GLY A 176 1.73 -17.95 -13.97
N ILE A 177 1.84 -16.65 -14.20
CA ILE A 177 1.09 -15.62 -13.48
C ILE A 177 0.14 -14.92 -14.45
N GLU A 178 -1.05 -14.55 -13.97
CA GLU A 178 -1.99 -13.73 -14.77
C GLU A 178 -1.30 -12.42 -15.17
N GLY A 179 -1.16 -12.19 -16.47
CA GLY A 179 -0.44 -11.04 -16.99
C GLY A 179 -0.32 -11.08 -18.51
N PHE A 180 0.31 -10.07 -19.04
CA PHE A 180 0.49 -9.86 -20.49
C PHE A 180 1.83 -9.16 -20.73
N TYR A 181 2.40 -9.30 -21.91
CA TYR A 181 3.55 -8.51 -22.29
C TYR A 181 3.14 -7.18 -22.89
N LEU A 182 3.84 -6.10 -22.45
CA LEU A 182 3.67 -4.75 -23.00
C LEU A 182 4.00 -4.73 -24.50
N GLU A 183 3.17 -4.07 -25.28
CA GLU A 183 3.42 -3.82 -26.71
C GLU A 183 4.45 -2.67 -26.87
N ASP A 184 5.09 -2.54 -28.02
CA ASP A 184 6.14 -1.54 -28.25
C ASP A 184 5.67 -0.08 -28.00
N ASN A 185 4.38 0.21 -28.22
CA ASN A 185 3.77 1.51 -27.93
C ASN A 185 3.34 1.69 -26.47
N GLU A 186 3.47 0.67 -25.62
CA GLU A 186 3.14 0.68 -24.19
C GLU A 186 4.40 0.72 -23.31
N LEU A 187 5.59 0.79 -23.90
CA LEU A 187 6.85 0.81 -23.16
C LEU A 187 7.23 2.18 -22.57
N ILE A 188 6.42 3.22 -22.80
CA ILE A 188 6.66 4.56 -22.26
C ILE A 188 5.42 5.02 -21.49
N PHE A 189 5.61 5.24 -20.19
CA PHE A 189 4.60 5.76 -19.28
C PHE A 189 4.87 7.24 -19.01
N THR A 190 3.91 8.10 -19.29
CA THR A 190 4.01 9.55 -19.15
C THR A 190 3.13 10.08 -18.01
N ASN A 191 3.20 11.38 -17.73
CA ASN A 191 2.36 12.04 -16.73
C ASN A 191 1.04 12.60 -17.30
N GLU A 192 0.71 12.34 -18.57
CA GLU A 192 -0.50 12.88 -19.18
C GLU A 192 -1.78 12.33 -18.54
N ARG A 193 -1.78 11.06 -18.20
CA ARG A 193 -2.88 10.35 -17.52
C ARG A 193 -2.32 9.24 -16.64
N PRO A 194 -2.96 8.92 -15.51
CA PRO A 194 -2.60 7.75 -14.72
C PRO A 194 -2.85 6.46 -15.51
N TYR A 195 -2.08 5.43 -15.16
CA TYR A 195 -2.22 4.08 -15.71
C TYR A 195 -2.79 3.16 -14.64
N VAL A 196 -3.76 2.33 -15.02
CA VAL A 196 -4.33 1.29 -14.15
C VAL A 196 -4.05 -0.06 -14.77
N ILE A 197 -3.32 -0.90 -14.05
CA ILE A 197 -2.80 -2.18 -14.54
C ILE A 197 -3.50 -3.34 -13.81
N TYR A 198 -4.11 -4.24 -14.58
CA TYR A 198 -4.69 -5.50 -14.13
C TYR A 198 -3.77 -6.66 -14.50
N GLY A 199 -3.49 -7.56 -13.56
CA GLY A 199 -2.51 -8.62 -13.73
C GLY A 199 -1.08 -8.08 -13.81
N TYR A 200 -0.11 -8.91 -14.16
CA TYR A 200 1.27 -8.47 -14.30
C TYR A 200 1.55 -7.93 -15.70
N ALA A 201 2.03 -6.67 -15.78
CA ALA A 201 2.54 -6.10 -17.02
C ALA A 201 3.98 -6.58 -17.22
N GLY A 202 4.22 -7.44 -18.22
CA GLY A 202 5.53 -7.99 -18.55
C GLY A 202 6.33 -7.07 -19.46
N VAL A 203 7.56 -6.76 -19.09
CA VAL A 203 8.53 -6.12 -20.00
C VAL A 203 9.14 -7.21 -20.86
N PRO A 204 8.94 -7.20 -22.21
CA PRO A 204 9.47 -8.26 -23.06
C PRO A 204 11.00 -8.32 -23.04
N SER A 205 11.56 -9.49 -23.33
CA SER A 205 13.02 -9.68 -23.47
C SER A 205 13.63 -8.67 -24.43
N GLU A 206 14.82 -8.18 -24.12
CA GLU A 206 15.59 -7.17 -24.87
C GLU A 206 14.92 -5.78 -24.98
N LYS A 207 13.82 -5.54 -24.22
CA LYS A 207 13.12 -4.25 -24.18
C LYS A 207 13.41 -3.51 -22.88
N THR A 208 13.25 -2.19 -22.95
CA THR A 208 13.27 -1.32 -21.78
C THR A 208 11.92 -0.62 -21.63
N VAL A 209 11.27 -0.80 -20.48
CA VAL A 209 10.14 0.06 -20.12
C VAL A 209 10.65 1.33 -19.45
N ARG A 210 10.05 2.47 -19.78
CA ARG A 210 10.42 3.78 -19.22
C ARG A 210 9.21 4.44 -18.57
N PHE A 211 9.40 4.91 -17.36
CA PHE A 211 8.47 5.74 -16.63
C PHE A 211 9.05 7.15 -16.53
N GLU A 212 8.39 8.11 -17.15
CA GLU A 212 8.83 9.51 -17.18
C GLU A 212 8.37 10.26 -15.92
N ALA A 213 9.01 11.40 -15.65
CA ALA A 213 8.73 12.23 -14.48
C ALA A 213 7.23 12.54 -14.35
N GLY A 214 6.71 12.37 -13.14
CA GLY A 214 5.30 12.59 -12.81
C GLY A 214 4.33 11.47 -13.22
N ALA A 215 4.80 10.36 -13.79
CA ALA A 215 3.94 9.23 -14.12
C ALA A 215 3.29 8.62 -12.86
N ARG A 216 2.02 8.24 -12.95
CA ARG A 216 1.20 7.64 -11.89
C ARG A 216 0.75 6.25 -12.32
N ILE A 217 1.20 5.23 -11.61
CA ILE A 217 0.95 3.83 -11.93
C ILE A 217 0.19 3.19 -10.79
N HIS A 218 -1.03 2.76 -11.08
CA HIS A 218 -1.92 2.10 -10.14
C HIS A 218 -2.08 0.63 -10.52
N PHE A 219 -1.92 -0.22 -9.54
CA PHE A 219 -2.08 -1.66 -9.72
C PHE A 219 -3.35 -2.16 -9.03
N HIS A 220 -4.11 -2.95 -9.75
CA HIS A 220 -5.21 -3.70 -9.18
C HIS A 220 -4.70 -4.83 -8.26
N ASP A 221 -5.60 -5.42 -7.46
CA ASP A 221 -5.26 -6.59 -6.64
C ASP A 221 -4.59 -7.70 -7.47
N ASN A 222 -3.57 -8.35 -6.89
CA ASN A 222 -2.75 -9.39 -7.53
C ASN A 222 -2.09 -8.97 -8.85
N SER A 223 -1.84 -7.68 -9.04
CA SER A 223 -1.19 -7.10 -10.22
C SER A 223 0.21 -6.62 -9.90
N GLY A 224 1.00 -6.30 -10.93
CA GLY A 224 2.37 -5.82 -10.75
C GLY A 224 3.10 -5.55 -12.07
N LEU A 225 4.40 -5.37 -11.96
CA LEU A 225 5.31 -5.28 -13.10
C LEU A 225 6.29 -6.47 -13.04
N ILE A 226 6.59 -7.10 -14.16
CA ILE A 226 7.57 -8.18 -14.25
C ILE A 226 8.55 -7.93 -15.38
N ALA A 227 9.84 -7.88 -15.07
CA ALA A 227 10.90 -7.75 -16.07
C ALA A 227 11.37 -9.14 -16.50
N ALA A 228 11.20 -9.47 -17.78
CA ALA A 228 11.71 -10.72 -18.35
C ALA A 228 13.25 -10.72 -18.45
N GLU A 229 13.83 -11.89 -18.71
CA GLU A 229 15.26 -12.02 -19.00
C GLU A 229 15.72 -11.01 -20.07
N SER A 230 16.88 -10.38 -19.88
CA SER A 230 17.47 -9.34 -20.76
C SER A 230 16.64 -8.06 -20.89
N SER A 231 15.58 -7.88 -20.14
CA SER A 231 14.82 -6.63 -20.13
C SER A 231 15.28 -5.67 -19.04
N SER A 232 14.87 -4.40 -19.16
CA SER A 232 15.22 -3.34 -18.21
C SER A 232 14.01 -2.51 -17.79
N VAL A 233 14.05 -2.00 -16.56
CA VAL A 233 13.06 -1.07 -16.01
C VAL A 233 13.77 0.23 -15.68
N HIS A 234 13.39 1.31 -16.36
CA HIS A 234 13.91 2.66 -16.12
C HIS A 234 12.80 3.57 -15.60
N VAL A 235 12.88 3.91 -14.33
CA VAL A 235 12.02 4.87 -13.66
C VAL A 235 12.79 6.17 -13.52
N LEU A 236 12.37 7.21 -14.25
CA LEU A 236 13.11 8.44 -14.45
C LEU A 236 12.33 9.65 -13.93
N GLY A 237 11.97 9.60 -12.65
CA GLY A 237 11.38 10.74 -11.96
C GLY A 237 12.38 11.89 -11.78
N GLU A 238 11.85 13.03 -11.36
CA GLU A 238 12.59 14.26 -11.09
C GLU A 238 12.24 14.79 -9.69
N GLN A 239 13.09 15.65 -9.15
CA GLN A 239 12.83 16.34 -7.89
C GLN A 239 11.56 17.17 -7.99
N SER A 240 10.60 16.92 -7.12
CA SER A 240 9.38 17.74 -7.03
C SER A 240 9.69 19.12 -6.44
N ALA A 241 9.05 20.14 -6.97
CA ALA A 241 9.09 21.49 -6.39
C ALA A 241 8.26 21.57 -5.11
N ASP A 242 7.15 20.81 -5.08
CA ASP A 242 6.30 20.62 -3.92
C ASP A 242 6.38 19.15 -3.47
N ALA A 243 6.97 18.93 -2.29
CA ALA A 243 7.17 17.59 -1.74
C ALA A 243 5.85 16.89 -1.34
N GLU A 244 4.76 17.64 -1.10
CA GLU A 244 3.44 17.06 -0.79
C GLU A 244 2.72 16.62 -2.07
N MET A 245 2.85 17.40 -3.15
CA MET A 245 2.23 17.09 -4.44
C MET A 245 2.98 16.00 -5.21
N GLN A 246 4.28 15.83 -4.96
CA GLN A 246 5.15 14.84 -5.59
C GLN A 246 5.03 14.84 -7.13
N GLU A 247 4.88 16.02 -7.75
CA GLU A 247 4.54 16.17 -9.18
C GLU A 247 5.64 15.69 -10.13
N GLY A 248 6.91 15.68 -9.68
CA GLY A 248 8.04 15.17 -10.45
C GLY A 248 8.33 13.69 -10.23
N GLU A 249 7.88 13.12 -9.11
CA GLU A 249 8.14 11.72 -8.78
C GLU A 249 7.28 10.75 -9.60
N VAL A 250 7.81 9.55 -9.84
CA VAL A 250 7.03 8.44 -10.36
C VAL A 250 6.46 7.65 -9.18
N ILE A 251 5.14 7.47 -9.14
CA ILE A 251 4.48 6.79 -8.03
C ILE A 251 3.85 5.47 -8.51
N PHE A 252 4.19 4.39 -7.77
CA PHE A 252 3.60 3.07 -7.91
C PHE A 252 2.78 2.75 -6.66
N GLU A 253 1.47 2.54 -6.83
CA GLU A 253 0.53 2.31 -5.71
C GLU A 253 -0.67 1.44 -6.12
N GLY A 254 -1.59 1.17 -5.19
CA GLY A 254 -2.85 0.49 -5.50
C GLY A 254 -3.83 1.38 -6.26
N ASP A 255 -4.83 0.76 -6.88
CA ASP A 255 -5.86 1.46 -7.68
C ASP A 255 -7.05 1.97 -6.85
N ARG A 256 -7.00 1.82 -5.52
CA ARG A 256 -8.02 2.32 -4.59
C ARG A 256 -7.69 3.74 -4.18
N LEU A 257 -8.46 4.71 -4.70
CA LEU A 257 -8.21 6.15 -4.53
C LEU A 257 -8.87 6.74 -3.28
N GLU A 258 -9.67 5.96 -2.54
CA GLU A 258 -10.31 6.43 -1.32
C GLU A 258 -9.26 6.67 -0.21
N PRO A 259 -9.34 7.76 0.57
CA PRO A 259 -8.36 8.12 1.60
C PRO A 259 -8.08 6.99 2.62
N PHE A 260 -9.07 6.13 2.88
CA PHE A 260 -8.89 4.96 3.75
C PHE A 260 -7.80 4.00 3.23
N PHE A 261 -7.64 3.87 1.91
CA PHE A 261 -6.69 2.96 1.28
C PHE A 261 -5.30 3.57 1.08
N GLU A 262 -5.12 4.88 1.30
CA GLU A 262 -3.85 5.58 1.07
C GLU A 262 -2.63 4.89 1.71
N ASN A 263 -2.84 4.29 2.88
CA ASN A 263 -1.78 3.63 3.65
C ASN A 263 -2.12 2.16 4.01
N ILE A 264 -2.97 1.48 3.22
CA ILE A 264 -3.22 0.05 3.40
C ILE A 264 -2.16 -0.75 2.63
N PRO A 265 -1.35 -1.59 3.30
CA PRO A 265 -0.34 -2.40 2.63
C PRO A 265 -0.94 -3.61 1.93
N GLY A 266 -0.25 -4.13 0.90
CA GLY A 266 -0.63 -5.37 0.22
C GLY A 266 -1.79 -5.22 -0.75
N GLN A 267 -2.00 -4.02 -1.30
CA GLN A 267 -3.04 -3.78 -2.30
C GLN A 267 -2.72 -4.39 -3.67
N TRP A 268 -1.44 -4.63 -3.93
CA TRP A 268 -0.94 -5.20 -5.18
C TRP A 268 0.29 -6.07 -4.93
N GLY A 269 0.78 -6.77 -5.96
CA GLY A 269 1.84 -7.75 -5.86
C GLY A 269 3.23 -7.14 -5.67
N ALA A 270 4.00 -7.02 -6.77
CA ALA A 270 5.39 -6.58 -6.73
C ALA A 270 5.84 -5.96 -8.05
N ILE A 271 6.95 -5.19 -7.99
CA ILE A 271 7.84 -4.99 -9.14
C ILE A 271 8.85 -6.13 -9.09
N TRP A 272 8.70 -7.09 -10.02
CA TRP A 272 9.49 -8.32 -10.04
C TRP A 272 10.55 -8.26 -11.13
N LEU A 273 11.81 -8.19 -10.73
CA LEU A 273 12.98 -8.23 -11.59
C LEU A 273 13.47 -9.69 -11.62
N THR A 274 13.11 -10.42 -12.69
CA THR A 274 13.42 -11.86 -12.78
C THR A 274 14.90 -12.10 -13.07
N ALA A 275 15.35 -13.32 -12.84
CA ALA A 275 16.72 -13.73 -13.15
C ALA A 275 17.08 -13.42 -14.61
N GLY A 276 18.26 -12.86 -14.83
CA GLY A 276 18.75 -12.43 -16.14
C GLY A 276 18.20 -11.10 -16.66
N SER A 277 17.26 -10.45 -15.97
CA SER A 277 16.90 -9.05 -16.23
C SER A 277 18.05 -8.14 -15.79
N THR A 278 18.20 -6.96 -16.40
CA THR A 278 19.45 -6.18 -16.29
C THR A 278 19.23 -4.67 -16.29
N ASN A 279 20.21 -3.91 -15.75
CA ASN A 279 20.28 -2.46 -15.85
C ASN A 279 18.98 -1.74 -15.42
N HIS A 280 18.49 -2.05 -14.23
CA HIS A 280 17.32 -1.40 -13.67
C HIS A 280 17.71 -0.10 -12.96
N ILE A 281 16.98 0.97 -13.24
CA ILE A 281 17.21 2.30 -12.66
C ILE A 281 15.90 2.83 -12.11
N PHE A 282 15.90 3.21 -10.83
CA PHE A 282 14.81 3.94 -10.19
C PHE A 282 15.35 5.24 -9.63
N ARG A 283 14.82 6.34 -10.10
CA ARG A 283 15.20 7.68 -9.67
C ARG A 283 13.97 8.50 -9.37
N HIS A 284 13.95 9.18 -8.21
CA HIS A 284 12.80 9.94 -7.71
C HIS A 284 11.50 9.15 -7.88
N ALA A 285 11.46 7.99 -7.24
CA ALA A 285 10.34 7.06 -7.32
C ALA A 285 9.79 6.76 -5.92
N THR A 286 8.48 6.65 -5.82
CA THR A 286 7.79 6.17 -4.62
C THR A 286 7.04 4.89 -4.94
N ILE A 287 7.37 3.80 -4.24
CA ILE A 287 6.74 2.48 -4.35
C ILE A 287 6.06 2.20 -3.02
N LYS A 288 4.73 2.17 -3.00
CA LYS A 288 3.98 2.02 -1.75
C LYS A 288 2.84 1.02 -1.84
N ASN A 289 2.48 0.46 -0.70
CA ASN A 289 1.32 -0.40 -0.53
C ASN A 289 1.38 -1.74 -1.27
N ALA A 290 2.54 -2.19 -1.72
CA ALA A 290 2.74 -3.49 -2.36
C ALA A 290 2.72 -4.66 -1.36
N SER A 291 2.65 -5.89 -1.85
CA SER A 291 3.01 -7.06 -1.06
C SER A 291 4.52 -7.14 -0.87
N VAL A 292 5.29 -7.01 -1.96
CA VAL A 292 6.73 -6.79 -1.96
C VAL A 292 7.02 -5.58 -2.84
N GLY A 293 7.70 -4.56 -2.33
CA GLY A 293 7.98 -3.36 -3.11
C GLY A 293 8.76 -3.68 -4.38
N ILE A 294 10.00 -4.17 -4.21
CA ILE A 294 10.80 -4.74 -5.31
C ILE A 294 11.25 -6.15 -4.92
N LEU A 295 10.95 -7.12 -5.77
CA LEU A 295 11.49 -8.49 -5.73
C LEU A 295 12.54 -8.63 -6.84
N MET A 296 13.78 -8.90 -6.46
CA MET A 296 14.89 -9.11 -7.40
C MET A 296 15.38 -10.56 -7.28
N ASP A 297 15.29 -11.31 -8.37
CA ASP A 297 15.83 -12.66 -8.48
C ASP A 297 17.16 -12.63 -9.21
N TYR A 298 18.27 -12.80 -8.48
CA TYR A 298 19.65 -12.82 -8.94
C TYR A 298 20.15 -11.51 -9.57
N ASN A 299 21.44 -11.39 -9.69
CA ASN A 299 22.10 -10.33 -10.47
C ASN A 299 22.27 -10.76 -11.94
N ASP A 300 22.73 -9.85 -12.79
CA ASP A 300 22.98 -10.09 -14.21
C ASP A 300 24.42 -10.53 -14.52
N GLU A 301 25.20 -10.89 -13.49
CA GLU A 301 26.60 -11.33 -13.56
C GLU A 301 27.55 -10.28 -14.18
N THR A 302 27.14 -9.02 -14.27
CA THR A 302 28.00 -7.92 -14.73
C THR A 302 28.73 -7.25 -13.57
N GLU A 303 29.79 -6.48 -13.87
CA GLU A 303 30.52 -5.68 -12.87
C GLU A 303 29.68 -4.47 -12.37
N ASN A 304 28.65 -4.06 -13.12
CA ASN A 304 27.79 -2.94 -12.75
C ASN A 304 26.63 -3.41 -11.87
N PRO A 305 26.12 -2.56 -10.97
CA PRO A 305 24.90 -2.88 -10.25
C PRO A 305 23.74 -3.17 -11.18
N THR A 306 23.10 -4.34 -11.01
CA THR A 306 21.92 -4.72 -11.77
C THR A 306 20.71 -3.84 -11.43
N LEU A 307 20.65 -3.36 -10.17
CA LEU A 307 19.61 -2.44 -9.68
C LEU A 307 20.25 -1.21 -9.05
N VAL A 308 19.89 -0.04 -9.56
CA VAL A 308 20.28 1.27 -9.02
C VAL A 308 19.04 2.00 -8.51
N LEU A 309 19.07 2.42 -7.25
CA LEU A 309 18.04 3.22 -6.60
C LEU A 309 18.64 4.58 -6.20
N GLU A 310 18.09 5.66 -6.72
CA GLU A 310 18.52 7.03 -6.41
C GLU A 310 17.29 7.84 -6.00
N GLN A 311 17.32 8.49 -4.83
CA GLN A 311 16.19 9.26 -4.29
C GLN A 311 14.85 8.49 -4.38
N THR A 312 14.90 7.22 -3.99
CA THR A 312 13.76 6.30 -4.14
C THR A 312 13.21 5.91 -2.77
N GLN A 313 11.90 5.90 -2.64
CA GLN A 313 11.20 5.51 -1.42
C GLN A 313 10.43 4.21 -1.67
N ILE A 314 10.66 3.20 -0.82
CA ILE A 314 9.89 1.94 -0.81
C ILE A 314 9.33 1.78 0.59
N HIS A 315 8.01 1.83 0.74
CA HIS A 315 7.42 1.75 2.06
C HIS A 315 6.03 1.13 2.07
N ASN A 316 5.59 0.74 3.27
CA ASN A 316 4.28 0.18 3.53
C ASN A 316 4.00 -1.11 2.72
N SER A 317 5.02 -1.98 2.61
CA SER A 317 4.87 -3.30 1.99
C SER A 317 4.31 -4.31 3.00
N SER A 318 3.35 -5.15 2.60
CA SER A 318 2.77 -6.11 3.56
C SER A 318 3.74 -7.23 3.97
N ALA A 319 4.78 -7.48 3.16
CA ALA A 319 5.83 -8.45 3.46
C ALA A 319 7.22 -7.77 3.52
N VAL A 320 7.84 -7.46 2.41
CA VAL A 320 9.22 -6.95 2.34
C VAL A 320 9.30 -5.71 1.45
N GLY A 321 10.05 -4.70 1.86
CA GLY A 321 10.28 -3.51 1.04
C GLY A 321 11.11 -3.84 -0.20
N LEU A 322 12.39 -4.14 -0.02
CA LEU A 322 13.29 -4.65 -1.06
C LEU A 322 13.75 -6.06 -0.69
N TRP A 323 13.36 -7.04 -1.49
CA TRP A 323 13.82 -8.43 -1.36
C TRP A 323 14.75 -8.76 -2.52
N ALA A 324 16.04 -8.84 -2.25
CA ALA A 324 17.07 -9.14 -3.24
C ALA A 324 17.71 -10.51 -2.96
N LYS A 325 17.51 -11.45 -3.86
CA LYS A 325 18.10 -12.79 -3.81
C LYS A 325 19.36 -12.79 -4.68
N THR A 326 20.53 -12.97 -4.09
CA THR A 326 21.82 -12.89 -4.78
C THR A 326 21.92 -11.61 -5.66
N GLY A 327 21.39 -10.50 -5.13
CA GLY A 327 21.27 -9.24 -5.90
C GLY A 327 22.60 -8.50 -6.03
N HIS A 328 22.69 -7.61 -7.02
CA HIS A 328 23.72 -6.59 -7.10
C HIS A 328 23.05 -5.22 -7.12
N VAL A 329 22.99 -4.57 -5.95
CA VAL A 329 22.19 -3.36 -5.71
C VAL A 329 23.07 -2.22 -5.23
N ARG A 330 22.87 -1.04 -5.81
CA ARG A 330 23.40 0.23 -5.29
C ARG A 330 22.24 1.19 -5.02
N ALA A 331 22.18 1.73 -3.81
CA ALA A 331 21.17 2.73 -3.44
C ALA A 331 21.81 3.96 -2.79
N VAL A 332 21.33 5.14 -3.17
CA VAL A 332 21.72 6.42 -2.56
C VAL A 332 20.50 7.26 -2.23
N ASN A 333 20.52 7.99 -1.13
CA ASN A 333 19.42 8.86 -0.69
C ASN A 333 18.05 8.15 -0.73
N SER A 334 17.99 6.89 -0.35
CA SER A 334 16.77 6.09 -0.50
C SER A 334 16.20 5.66 0.85
N ILE A 335 14.90 5.48 0.90
CA ILE A 335 14.16 5.07 2.09
C ILE A 335 13.58 3.68 1.85
N PHE A 336 13.80 2.79 2.82
CA PHE A 336 13.18 1.49 2.94
C PHE A 336 12.40 1.48 4.25
N GLY A 337 11.11 1.83 4.16
CA GLY A 337 10.25 2.06 5.31
C GLY A 337 9.23 0.95 5.52
N ASN A 338 8.64 0.95 6.65
CA ASN A 338 7.52 0.12 7.11
C ASN A 338 7.16 -1.09 6.23
N ALA A 339 7.55 -2.28 6.67
CA ALA A 339 7.20 -3.53 6.03
C ALA A 339 6.79 -4.57 7.08
N GLY A 340 5.87 -5.46 6.72
CA GLY A 340 5.34 -6.47 7.63
C GLY A 340 6.38 -7.48 8.12
N ASN A 341 7.48 -7.64 7.37
CA ASN A 341 8.61 -8.47 7.71
C ASN A 341 9.90 -7.61 7.78
N ALA A 342 10.56 -7.34 6.67
CA ALA A 342 11.80 -6.59 6.62
C ALA A 342 11.71 -5.43 5.62
N SER A 343 12.32 -4.28 5.96
CA SER A 343 12.46 -3.15 5.02
C SER A 343 13.42 -3.51 3.89
N PHE A 344 14.51 -4.22 4.23
CA PHE A 344 15.46 -4.80 3.28
C PHE A 344 15.83 -6.22 3.67
N PHE A 345 15.74 -7.13 2.70
CA PHE A 345 16.19 -8.52 2.85
C PHE A 345 17.19 -8.86 1.73
N GLY A 346 18.50 -8.87 2.07
CA GLY A 346 19.58 -9.39 1.25
C GLY A 346 19.69 -10.90 1.48
N ASN A 347 19.04 -11.66 0.61
CA ASN A 347 18.82 -13.10 0.76
C ASN A 347 19.71 -13.88 -0.22
N ILE A 348 20.26 -15.00 0.23
CA ILE A 348 21.13 -15.87 -0.58
C ILE A 348 22.36 -15.09 -1.08
N GLY A 349 23.06 -14.38 -0.19
CA GLY A 349 24.25 -13.61 -0.53
C GLY A 349 24.01 -12.38 -1.40
N GLY A 350 24.98 -12.04 -2.25
CA GLY A 350 24.91 -10.92 -3.17
C GLY A 350 25.87 -9.77 -2.86
N SER A 351 25.69 -8.62 -3.52
CA SER A 351 26.51 -7.41 -3.39
C SER A 351 25.63 -6.17 -3.22
N TYR A 352 25.81 -5.42 -2.12
CA TYR A 352 24.93 -4.32 -1.72
C TYR A 352 25.74 -3.09 -1.33
N GLU A 353 25.38 -1.92 -1.85
CA GLU A 353 25.98 -0.64 -1.50
C GLU A 353 24.88 0.39 -1.20
N PHE A 354 24.83 0.85 0.05
CA PHE A 354 23.87 1.84 0.52
C PHE A 354 24.62 3.07 1.04
N THR A 355 24.31 4.25 0.52
CA THR A 355 24.91 5.51 0.97
C THR A 355 23.81 6.51 1.28
N HIS A 356 23.82 7.06 2.49
CA HIS A 356 22.77 7.97 2.97
C HIS A 356 21.36 7.38 2.81
N CYS A 357 21.19 6.11 3.14
CA CYS A 357 19.89 5.44 3.13
C CYS A 357 19.29 5.32 4.54
N THR A 358 17.96 5.30 4.60
CA THR A 358 17.20 5.09 5.83
C THR A 358 16.41 3.79 5.73
N PHE A 359 16.72 2.84 6.62
CA PHE A 359 15.96 1.62 6.84
C PHE A 359 15.18 1.79 8.15
N ALA A 360 13.89 2.09 8.04
CA ALA A 360 13.07 2.45 9.19
C ALA A 360 11.79 1.62 9.24
N ASN A 361 11.70 0.65 10.16
CA ASN A 361 10.57 -0.25 10.24
C ASN A 361 9.76 -0.08 11.52
N TYR A 362 8.79 0.82 11.49
CA TYR A 362 7.82 1.09 12.55
C TYR A 362 6.46 0.44 12.28
N TRP A 363 6.48 -0.74 11.65
CA TRP A 363 5.28 -1.49 11.30
C TRP A 363 4.34 -1.69 12.48
N ASN A 364 3.08 -1.32 12.32
CA ASN A 364 2.06 -1.34 13.37
C ASN A 364 0.73 -2.01 12.94
N ARG A 365 0.68 -2.64 11.75
CA ARG A 365 -0.54 -3.28 11.21
C ARG A 365 -0.72 -4.71 11.67
N SER A 366 0.36 -5.39 12.02
CA SER A 366 0.39 -6.76 12.53
C SER A 366 1.62 -6.99 13.39
N PHE A 367 1.75 -8.17 13.99
CA PHE A 367 2.94 -8.55 14.73
C PHE A 367 4.13 -8.73 13.76
N ARG A 368 5.25 -8.07 14.06
CA ARG A 368 6.55 -8.22 13.42
C ARG A 368 7.57 -8.68 14.47
N SER A 369 8.37 -9.69 14.15
CA SER A 369 9.45 -10.18 15.01
C SER A 369 10.83 -10.14 14.35
N THR A 370 10.88 -9.71 13.09
CA THR A 370 12.11 -9.69 12.29
C THR A 370 12.76 -8.32 12.30
N PRO A 371 14.09 -8.23 12.12
CA PRO A 371 14.79 -6.97 11.94
C PRO A 371 14.36 -6.19 10.69
N ALA A 372 14.60 -4.86 10.70
CA ALA A 372 14.39 -4.02 9.53
C ALA A 372 15.30 -4.41 8.36
N VAL A 373 16.55 -4.78 8.67
CA VAL A 373 17.56 -5.23 7.71
C VAL A 373 17.96 -6.66 8.05
N ILE A 374 17.88 -7.55 7.06
CA ILE A 374 18.31 -8.95 7.17
C ILE A 374 19.31 -9.26 6.06
N LEU A 375 20.42 -9.90 6.43
CA LEU A 375 21.42 -10.43 5.51
C LEU A 375 21.61 -11.92 5.80
N ASN A 376 21.50 -12.76 4.77
CA ASN A 376 21.88 -14.16 4.85
C ASN A 376 22.50 -14.67 3.55
N ASP A 377 23.14 -15.83 3.62
CA ASP A 377 23.82 -16.47 2.48
C ASP A 377 23.07 -17.71 1.97
N TYR A 378 21.85 -17.97 2.43
CA TYR A 378 21.19 -19.25 2.16
C TYR A 378 19.68 -19.15 1.94
N VAL A 379 19.15 -20.21 1.35
CA VAL A 379 17.71 -20.53 1.35
C VAL A 379 17.54 -22.06 1.54
N PRO A 380 16.66 -22.51 2.44
CA PRO A 380 16.37 -23.93 2.58
C PRO A 380 15.69 -24.48 1.32
N ILE A 381 16.23 -25.59 0.75
CA ILE A 381 15.59 -26.34 -0.34
C ILE A 381 14.95 -27.65 0.18
N SER A 382 15.38 -28.14 1.34
CA SER A 382 14.76 -29.25 2.05
C SER A 382 15.00 -29.13 3.57
N GLU A 383 14.50 -30.10 4.35
CA GLU A 383 14.78 -30.13 5.80
C GLU A 383 16.27 -30.28 6.16
N THR A 384 17.09 -30.78 5.21
CA THR A 384 18.51 -31.12 5.44
C THR A 384 19.47 -30.45 4.47
N GLU A 385 18.98 -29.62 3.55
CA GLU A 385 19.80 -29.03 2.50
C GLU A 385 19.44 -27.57 2.29
N ASP A 386 20.46 -26.72 2.34
CA ASP A 386 20.37 -25.29 2.06
C ASP A 386 21.08 -25.00 0.71
N PHE A 387 20.48 -24.13 -0.12
CA PHE A 387 21.19 -23.52 -1.24
C PHE A 387 21.93 -22.28 -0.73
N VAL A 388 23.23 -22.21 -0.97
CA VAL A 388 24.11 -21.19 -0.40
C VAL A 388 24.86 -20.45 -1.49
N MET A 389 24.89 -19.12 -1.38
CA MET A 389 25.71 -18.23 -2.23
C MET A 389 26.41 -17.19 -1.33
N PRO A 390 27.63 -16.75 -1.68
CA PRO A 390 28.39 -15.83 -0.86
C PRO A 390 27.74 -14.44 -0.77
N LEU A 391 27.76 -13.86 0.43
CA LEU A 391 27.57 -12.41 0.58
C LEU A 391 28.92 -11.74 0.29
N GLU A 392 29.10 -11.30 -0.93
CA GLU A 392 30.36 -10.70 -1.40
C GLU A 392 30.63 -9.34 -0.75
N LYS A 393 29.55 -8.56 -0.54
CA LYS A 393 29.64 -7.21 -0.01
C LYS A 393 28.28 -6.71 0.47
N ALA A 394 28.24 -6.06 1.65
CA ALA A 394 27.10 -5.25 2.07
C ALA A 394 27.62 -4.02 2.82
N VAL A 395 27.67 -2.86 2.18
CA VAL A 395 28.16 -1.61 2.76
C VAL A 395 27.03 -0.66 3.06
N PHE A 396 26.96 -0.22 4.31
CA PHE A 396 26.05 0.81 4.80
C PHE A 396 26.85 2.03 5.23
N ALA A 397 26.85 3.10 4.43
CA ALA A 397 27.62 4.31 4.65
C ALA A 397 26.70 5.51 4.91
N ASN A 398 26.88 6.19 6.04
CA ASN A 398 26.02 7.28 6.51
C ASN A 398 24.53 6.91 6.59
N CYS A 399 24.21 5.68 6.94
CA CYS A 399 22.84 5.14 6.97
C CYS A 399 22.19 5.23 8.37
N ILE A 400 20.88 5.04 8.38
CA ILE A 400 20.08 4.79 9.59
C ILE A 400 19.41 3.42 9.45
N ILE A 401 19.52 2.58 10.50
CA ILE A 401 18.79 1.31 10.64
C ILE A 401 18.05 1.37 11.97
N ASP A 402 16.74 1.60 11.94
CA ASP A 402 15.90 1.83 13.12
C ASP A 402 14.50 1.24 12.95
N GLY A 403 13.75 1.16 14.03
CA GLY A 403 12.38 0.65 14.00
C GLY A 403 11.80 0.43 15.39
N ASN A 404 10.71 -0.32 15.44
CA ASN A 404 10.02 -0.63 16.70
C ASN A 404 10.44 -1.96 17.35
N GLN A 405 11.37 -2.72 16.75
CA GLN A 405 12.02 -3.85 17.41
C GLN A 405 13.26 -3.40 18.19
N THR A 406 13.70 -4.21 19.13
CA THR A 406 14.92 -3.93 19.91
C THR A 406 16.19 -4.27 19.12
N VAL A 407 16.09 -5.14 18.11
CA VAL A 407 17.15 -5.55 17.19
C VAL A 407 16.66 -5.35 15.77
N GLU A 408 17.25 -4.40 15.05
CA GLU A 408 16.83 -4.02 13.70
C GLU A 408 17.84 -4.42 12.62
N PHE A 409 18.88 -5.18 12.98
CA PHE A 409 19.87 -5.73 12.05
C PHE A 409 20.10 -7.21 12.33
N GLY A 410 19.78 -8.07 11.39
CA GLY A 410 19.92 -9.52 11.46
C GLY A 410 20.94 -10.05 10.46
N VAL A 411 21.81 -10.96 10.93
CA VAL A 411 22.82 -11.61 10.08
C VAL A 411 22.82 -13.11 10.37
N GLU A 412 22.62 -13.92 9.33
CA GLU A 412 22.58 -15.37 9.43
C GLU A 412 23.48 -16.01 8.36
N GLN A 413 24.32 -16.97 8.77
CA GLN A 413 25.25 -17.69 7.91
C GLN A 413 25.02 -19.20 7.98
N LYS A 414 25.07 -19.85 6.82
CA LYS A 414 25.09 -21.32 6.67
C LYS A 414 26.28 -21.82 5.87
N GLY A 415 26.80 -21.00 4.95
CA GLY A 415 27.96 -21.35 4.15
C GLY A 415 29.27 -21.26 4.90
N ASP A 416 30.34 -21.76 4.29
CA ASP A 416 31.69 -21.78 4.86
C ASP A 416 32.42 -20.44 4.68
N GLN A 417 31.95 -19.54 3.79
CA GLN A 417 32.56 -18.24 3.56
C GLN A 417 32.01 -17.19 4.52
N GLU A 418 32.89 -16.43 5.15
CA GLU A 418 32.49 -15.32 6.01
C GLU A 418 31.66 -14.29 5.24
N LEU A 419 30.60 -13.79 5.88
CA LEU A 419 29.79 -12.73 5.30
C LEU A 419 30.55 -11.41 5.31
N SER A 420 30.68 -10.79 4.14
CA SER A 420 31.38 -9.51 3.99
C SER A 420 30.40 -8.34 4.08
N PHE A 421 30.39 -7.63 5.22
CA PHE A 421 29.59 -6.42 5.38
C PHE A 421 30.30 -5.36 6.20
N SER A 422 29.85 -4.10 6.10
CA SER A 422 30.33 -3.02 6.98
C SER A 422 29.26 -1.93 7.19
N LEU A 423 29.18 -1.42 8.43
CA LEU A 423 28.38 -0.27 8.83
C LEU A 423 29.32 0.89 9.17
N ASP A 424 29.56 1.81 8.21
CA ASP A 424 30.47 2.96 8.36
C ASP A 424 29.67 4.25 8.57
N HIS A 425 29.79 4.90 9.72
CA HIS A 425 28.99 6.05 10.14
C HIS A 425 27.49 5.75 10.00
N THR A 426 27.05 4.65 10.60
CA THR A 426 25.67 4.18 10.52
C THR A 426 25.04 4.14 11.91
N ALA A 427 23.87 4.73 12.05
CA ALA A 427 23.05 4.60 13.25
C ALA A 427 22.32 3.25 13.24
N LEU A 428 22.40 2.52 14.33
CA LEU A 428 21.80 1.20 14.49
C LEU A 428 21.02 1.10 15.80
N ARG A 429 19.77 0.67 15.72
CA ARG A 429 19.00 0.22 16.88
C ARG A 429 19.29 -1.26 17.15
N PHE A 430 20.00 -1.50 18.25
CA PHE A 430 20.36 -2.85 18.67
C PHE A 430 20.46 -2.89 20.20
N SER A 431 19.48 -3.46 20.87
CA SER A 431 19.44 -3.59 22.32
C SER A 431 18.71 -4.87 22.69
N THR A 432 19.38 -5.79 23.33
CA THR A 432 18.81 -7.07 23.75
C THR A 432 19.25 -7.42 25.18
N ALA A 433 18.34 -8.06 25.90
CA ALA A 433 18.65 -8.70 27.17
C ALA A 433 19.14 -10.16 26.99
N ASP A 434 19.02 -10.70 25.79
CA ASP A 434 19.54 -12.03 25.43
C ASP A 434 21.02 -11.91 25.06
N GLU A 435 21.89 -12.23 26.04
CA GLU A 435 23.33 -12.16 25.84
C GLU A 435 23.84 -13.21 24.85
N THR A 436 23.07 -14.27 24.55
CA THR A 436 23.47 -15.33 23.61
C THR A 436 23.56 -14.81 22.17
N ILE A 437 22.88 -13.73 21.85
CA ILE A 437 22.98 -13.07 20.55
C ILE A 437 24.42 -12.62 20.25
N TYR A 438 25.18 -12.20 21.28
CA TYR A 438 26.56 -11.76 21.13
C TYR A 438 27.57 -12.91 21.01
N GLU A 439 27.13 -14.17 21.10
CA GLU A 439 27.96 -15.34 20.75
C GLU A 439 28.15 -15.43 19.23
N ASN A 440 27.27 -14.82 18.44
CA ASN A 440 27.46 -14.68 17.02
C ASN A 440 28.57 -13.64 16.74
N PRO A 441 29.69 -14.03 16.10
CA PRO A 441 30.85 -13.16 15.88
C PRO A 441 30.52 -11.91 15.03
N TYR A 442 29.44 -11.96 14.27
CA TYR A 442 28.95 -10.81 13.51
C TYR A 442 28.40 -9.67 14.37
N TYR A 443 28.14 -9.90 15.66
CA TYR A 443 27.70 -8.85 16.59
C TYR A 443 28.81 -8.39 17.55
N ASP A 444 30.10 -8.63 17.19
CA ASP A 444 31.22 -7.97 17.85
C ASP A 444 31.33 -6.52 17.37
N PHE A 445 30.60 -5.61 18.00
CA PHE A 445 30.60 -4.17 17.65
C PHE A 445 31.95 -3.46 17.91
N SER A 446 32.96 -4.14 18.45
CA SER A 446 34.34 -3.65 18.56
C SER A 446 35.16 -3.86 17.28
N SER A 447 34.68 -4.69 16.33
CA SER A 447 35.32 -4.96 15.06
C SER A 447 35.37 -3.71 14.20
N SER A 448 36.55 -3.16 13.98
CA SER A 448 36.75 -1.99 13.10
C SER A 448 36.58 -2.32 11.61
N THR A 449 36.53 -3.58 11.24
CA THR A 449 36.26 -4.05 9.87
C THR A 449 34.76 -4.04 9.58
N LEU A 450 33.97 -4.65 10.47
CA LEU A 450 32.52 -4.74 10.31
C LEU A 450 31.83 -3.42 10.69
N TYR A 451 32.38 -2.72 11.68
CA TYR A 451 31.80 -1.51 12.27
C TYR A 451 32.84 -0.38 12.38
N PRO A 452 33.36 0.18 11.25
CA PRO A 452 34.37 1.24 11.28
C PRO A 452 33.95 2.44 12.13
N LYS A 453 32.67 2.80 12.11
CA LYS A 453 32.06 3.79 12.96
C LYS A 453 30.57 3.50 13.13
N LEU A 454 30.22 2.81 14.21
CA LEU A 454 28.83 2.52 14.56
C LEU A 454 28.29 3.51 15.59
N ILE A 455 27.05 3.95 15.41
CA ILE A 455 26.31 4.84 16.31
C ILE A 455 25.14 4.03 16.89
N LEU A 456 25.32 3.47 18.09
CA LEU A 456 24.34 2.58 18.69
C LEU A 456 23.27 3.34 19.48
N ASN A 457 22.02 2.93 19.28
CA ASN A 457 20.86 3.27 20.10
C ASN A 457 20.62 4.78 20.30
N LYS A 458 21.02 5.60 19.32
CA LYS A 458 20.71 7.02 19.32
C LYS A 458 19.30 7.25 18.86
N GLN A 459 18.65 8.25 19.45
CA GLN A 459 17.31 8.65 19.05
C GLN A 459 17.34 9.30 17.66
N THR A 460 16.66 8.70 16.71
CA THR A 460 16.54 9.23 15.32
C THR A 460 15.56 10.38 15.21
N ALA A 461 14.58 10.44 16.12
CA ALA A 461 13.54 11.47 16.18
C ALA A 461 12.87 11.74 14.82
N PHE A 462 12.43 10.67 14.15
CA PHE A 462 11.60 10.79 12.94
C PHE A 462 10.30 11.52 13.24
N HIS A 463 9.81 12.31 12.29
CA HIS A 463 8.62 13.16 12.46
C HIS A 463 7.36 12.32 12.69
N GLN A 464 6.96 11.48 11.72
CA GLN A 464 5.79 10.59 11.83
C GLN A 464 6.07 9.21 11.21
N PRO A 465 6.89 8.37 11.83
CA PRO A 465 7.35 7.11 11.22
C PRO A 465 6.23 6.08 11.02
N SER A 466 5.14 6.17 11.79
CA SER A 466 3.97 5.28 11.63
C SER A 466 3.15 5.56 10.37
N THR A 467 3.31 6.75 9.78
CA THR A 467 2.67 7.17 8.53
C THR A 467 3.68 7.37 7.39
N ASN A 468 4.86 6.74 7.52
CA ASN A 468 5.95 6.73 6.54
C ASN A 468 6.70 8.07 6.37
N ASP A 469 6.55 9.02 7.31
CA ASP A 469 7.35 10.23 7.33
C ASP A 469 8.62 10.02 8.16
N PHE A 470 9.71 9.71 7.47
CA PHE A 470 11.03 9.43 8.05
C PHE A 470 11.98 10.64 8.01
N ARG A 471 11.46 11.84 7.84
CA ARG A 471 12.24 13.07 8.01
C ARG A 471 12.66 13.20 9.47
N ILE A 472 13.93 13.48 9.71
CA ILE A 472 14.46 13.64 11.07
C ILE A 472 14.25 15.08 11.57
N SER A 473 13.83 15.20 12.83
CA SER A 473 13.59 16.49 13.47
C SER A 473 14.87 17.08 14.07
N GLN A 474 14.80 18.35 14.48
CA GLN A 474 15.87 19.04 15.21
C GLN A 474 16.23 18.40 16.57
N GLU A 475 15.42 17.45 17.05
CA GLU A 475 15.66 16.72 18.31
C GLU A 475 16.49 15.43 18.08
N SER A 476 16.85 15.13 16.84
CA SER A 476 17.57 13.91 16.48
C SER A 476 19.01 13.92 16.98
N GLU A 477 19.42 12.82 17.60
CA GLU A 477 20.80 12.62 18.05
C GLU A 477 21.76 12.17 16.93
N VAL A 478 21.27 12.00 15.67
CA VAL A 478 22.08 11.59 14.53
C VAL A 478 22.48 12.75 13.62
N ILE A 479 22.16 13.98 14.03
CA ILE A 479 22.53 15.22 13.34
C ILE A 479 24.05 15.40 13.34
N GLY A 480 24.62 15.67 12.16
CA GLY A 480 26.04 15.96 11.96
C GLY A 480 26.98 14.80 12.22
N LEU A 481 26.48 13.57 12.31
CA LEU A 481 27.30 12.38 12.56
C LEU A 481 27.77 11.66 11.29
N GLY A 482 27.35 12.15 10.13
CA GLY A 482 27.76 11.59 8.84
C GLY A 482 29.24 11.91 8.50
N LYS A 483 29.84 11.04 7.72
CA LYS A 483 31.20 11.21 7.20
C LYS A 483 31.20 12.06 5.92
N SER A 484 31.91 13.17 5.94
CA SER A 484 31.92 14.12 4.82
C SER A 484 32.40 13.50 3.49
N THR A 485 33.28 12.48 3.53
CA THR A 485 33.73 11.79 2.31
C THR A 485 32.62 10.98 1.63
N HIS A 486 31.66 10.43 2.39
CA HIS A 486 30.47 9.78 1.83
C HIS A 486 29.47 10.81 1.32
N ALA A 487 29.28 11.92 2.05
CA ALA A 487 28.43 13.02 1.62
C ALA A 487 28.92 13.71 0.34
N ALA A 488 30.25 13.75 0.10
CA ALA A 488 30.81 14.33 -1.14
C ALA A 488 30.34 13.62 -2.42
N SER A 489 30.02 12.32 -2.34
CA SER A 489 29.44 11.57 -3.47
C SER A 489 27.93 11.72 -3.59
N VAL A 490 27.25 12.20 -2.55
CA VAL A 490 25.80 12.40 -2.46
C VAL A 490 25.54 13.78 -1.80
N PRO A 491 25.83 14.88 -2.51
CA PRO A 491 25.97 16.22 -1.91
C PRO A 491 24.65 16.86 -1.46
N VAL A 492 23.53 16.34 -1.92
CA VAL A 492 22.19 16.79 -1.51
C VAL A 492 21.39 15.63 -0.90
N ASP A 493 20.45 15.93 -0.05
CA ASP A 493 19.55 14.94 0.54
C ASP A 493 18.34 14.63 -0.38
N LEU A 494 17.41 13.81 0.09
CA LEU A 494 16.20 13.44 -0.65
C LEU A 494 15.30 14.64 -0.98
N ASN A 495 15.35 15.71 -0.17
CA ASN A 495 14.63 16.98 -0.40
C ASN A 495 15.46 18.02 -1.19
N GLY A 496 16.67 17.68 -1.64
CA GLY A 496 17.56 18.61 -2.33
C GLY A 496 18.35 19.54 -1.39
N VAL A 497 18.35 19.31 -0.08
CA VAL A 497 19.09 20.12 0.90
C VAL A 497 20.58 19.73 0.88
N ASP A 498 21.47 20.73 0.81
CA ASP A 498 22.92 20.53 0.84
C ASP A 498 23.38 19.89 2.16
N ARG A 499 24.14 18.80 2.08
CA ARG A 499 24.72 18.08 3.21
C ARG A 499 26.25 18.06 3.24
N THR A 500 26.93 18.82 2.39
CA THR A 500 28.39 18.72 2.19
C THR A 500 29.21 19.15 3.41
N ASN A 501 28.71 20.10 4.22
CA ASN A 501 29.45 20.66 5.36
C ASN A 501 29.26 19.87 6.65
N LEU A 502 28.04 19.52 7.00
CA LEU A 502 27.68 18.82 8.24
C LEU A 502 26.60 17.77 7.89
N PRO A 503 26.99 16.62 7.33
CA PRO A 503 26.02 15.62 6.92
C PRO A 503 25.35 14.93 8.10
N ASP A 504 24.04 14.87 8.08
CA ASP A 504 23.27 14.00 8.94
C ASP A 504 23.29 12.57 8.43
N LEU A 505 22.96 11.61 9.26
CA LEU A 505 22.78 10.23 8.82
C LEU A 505 21.42 10.03 8.14
N GLY A 506 21.37 9.05 7.23
CA GLY A 506 20.15 8.69 6.52
C GLY A 506 19.88 9.55 5.28
N ALA A 507 18.65 9.42 4.76
CA ALA A 507 18.24 10.01 3.49
C ALA A 507 17.94 11.51 3.58
N PHE A 508 17.72 12.07 4.78
CA PHE A 508 17.35 13.47 4.99
C PHE A 508 18.37 14.22 5.86
N GLN A 509 18.56 15.50 5.58
CA GLN A 509 19.03 16.48 6.56
C GLN A 509 17.87 16.83 7.50
N HIS A 510 18.16 17.17 8.75
CA HIS A 510 17.15 17.49 9.74
C HIS A 510 16.33 18.72 9.36
N LEU A 511 15.06 18.69 9.76
CA LEU A 511 14.11 19.80 9.60
C LEU A 511 13.67 20.31 10.98
N ILE A 512 13.27 21.58 11.00
CA ILE A 512 12.65 22.18 12.17
C ILE A 512 11.15 22.05 12.02
N PHE A 513 10.54 21.23 12.84
CA PHE A 513 9.10 21.10 12.92
C PHE A 513 8.58 22.02 14.02
N GLU A 514 7.58 22.86 13.70
CA GLU A 514 6.86 23.63 14.71
C GLU A 514 6.06 22.67 15.60
N LYS A 515 6.03 22.94 16.91
CA LYS A 515 5.16 22.16 17.79
C LYS A 515 3.72 22.51 17.49
N GLU A 516 2.92 21.54 17.13
CA GLU A 516 1.47 21.70 17.12
C GLU A 516 1.02 22.00 18.56
N ASP A 517 0.40 23.17 18.77
CA ASP A 517 -0.14 23.62 20.06
C ASP A 517 -1.42 22.86 20.47
#